data_9b848b89337fefa51abd3501b2cf7d02
#
_entry.id   9b848b89337fefa51abd3501b2cf7d02
#
_cell.length_a   1.000
_cell.length_b   1.000
_cell.length_c   1.000
_cell.angle_alpha   90.00
_cell.angle_beta   90.00
_cell.angle_gamma   90.00
#
_symmetry.space_group_name_H-M   'P 1'
#
loop_
_entity.id
_entity.type
_entity.pdbx_description
1 polymer ?
#
loop_
_entity_poly.entity_id
_entity_poly.type
_entity_poly.pdbx_seq_one_letter_code
_entity_poly.pdbx_strand_id
1 'polypeptide(L)'
;MAAPKEMTIGAIYLDTQGYYAGVRQGIQDSAKAADVKVQLIETNAQGDISKESSFIDTLVARSVDAIILSAVSENGSSRTVRRASDAGIPVVCYNTCISPSGVDKYIAAYLVGDPLEFGKKLGNSAADYFIANNITAPKIAVINCEAFEVCVQRRKGFEEALKSRVPGMAIVANQEGTVLDKAISIGEKLIVSMPDLDAILGESGGATLGAVKAVRNQNKVGKIVVFGSDMTTEIAQELANNQVLKAVADISGKKMGNAVFAQTLSVINKTPPKEKVIQVPVDLYNKTEDGKQWLITHADGLP
;
A
#
# COMPACT_ATOMS: atom_id res chain seq x y z
N MET A 1 -42.90 -0.86 -10.35
CA MET A 1 -41.48 -1.21 -10.09
C MET A 1 -41.08 -0.43 -8.85
N ALA A 2 -40.51 -1.08 -7.80
CA ALA A 2 -39.98 -0.34 -6.67
C ALA A 2 -38.79 0.49 -7.18
N ALA A 3 -38.65 1.75 -6.70
CA ALA A 3 -37.50 2.55 -7.01
C ALA A 3 -36.21 1.79 -6.59
N PRO A 4 -35.13 1.85 -7.37
CA PRO A 4 -33.88 1.20 -6.97
C PRO A 4 -33.49 1.72 -5.59
N LYS A 5 -33.13 0.80 -4.70
CA LYS A 5 -32.71 1.15 -3.34
C LYS A 5 -31.47 2.07 -3.43
N GLU A 6 -31.59 3.28 -2.95
CA GLU A 6 -30.45 4.19 -2.84
C GLU A 6 -29.63 3.80 -1.62
N MET A 7 -28.32 3.65 -1.79
CA MET A 7 -27.37 3.34 -0.72
C MET A 7 -26.44 4.53 -0.49
N THR A 8 -26.14 4.83 0.76
CA THR A 8 -25.17 5.86 1.13
C THR A 8 -23.95 5.19 1.77
N ILE A 9 -22.77 5.34 1.16
CA ILE A 9 -21.54 4.73 1.60
C ILE A 9 -20.53 5.83 1.92
N GLY A 10 -19.96 5.81 3.13
CA GLY A 10 -18.82 6.65 3.49
C GLY A 10 -17.52 6.03 3.00
N ALA A 11 -16.60 6.82 2.45
CA ALA A 11 -15.27 6.33 2.07
C ALA A 11 -14.18 7.26 2.61
N ILE A 12 -13.21 6.67 3.32
CA ILE A 12 -12.13 7.38 3.99
C ILE A 12 -10.79 6.88 3.45
N TYR A 13 -10.00 7.83 2.92
CA TYR A 13 -8.68 7.60 2.34
C TYR A 13 -7.61 8.21 3.25
N LEU A 14 -6.38 7.67 3.23
CA LEU A 14 -5.25 8.26 3.95
C LEU A 14 -4.56 9.38 3.16
N ASP A 15 -4.64 9.33 1.82
CA ASP A 15 -4.01 10.30 0.92
C ASP A 15 -4.91 10.55 -0.30
N THR A 16 -4.56 11.55 -1.11
CA THR A 16 -5.24 11.92 -2.35
C THR A 16 -4.49 11.44 -3.61
N GLN A 17 -3.28 10.90 -3.48
CA GLN A 17 -2.38 10.59 -4.59
C GLN A 17 -2.04 9.10 -4.65
N GLY A 18 -1.41 8.68 -5.74
CA GLY A 18 -0.88 7.34 -5.94
C GLY A 18 -1.93 6.25 -5.69
N TYR A 19 -1.58 5.30 -4.83
CA TYR A 19 -2.44 4.18 -4.47
C TYR A 19 -3.85 4.60 -4.05
N TYR A 20 -4.00 5.61 -3.18
CA TYR A 20 -5.32 6.04 -2.70
C TYR A 20 -6.16 6.73 -3.76
N ALA A 21 -5.54 7.45 -4.71
CA ALA A 21 -6.23 7.97 -5.88
C ALA A 21 -6.76 6.83 -6.76
N GLY A 22 -5.96 5.77 -6.94
CA GLY A 22 -6.39 4.54 -7.63
C GLY A 22 -7.57 3.86 -6.93
N VAL A 23 -7.50 3.68 -5.60
CA VAL A 23 -8.59 3.11 -4.80
C VAL A 23 -9.87 3.92 -4.96
N ARG A 24 -9.76 5.24 -4.85
CA ARG A 24 -10.91 6.14 -5.04
C ARG A 24 -11.54 5.97 -6.42
N GLN A 25 -10.71 5.93 -7.46
CA GLN A 25 -11.20 5.71 -8.83
C GLN A 25 -11.93 4.37 -8.97
N GLY A 26 -11.34 3.29 -8.44
CA GLY A 26 -11.97 1.96 -8.47
C GLY A 26 -13.30 1.91 -7.73
N ILE A 27 -13.41 2.57 -6.56
CA ILE A 27 -14.68 2.68 -5.82
C ILE A 27 -15.72 3.44 -6.65
N GLN A 28 -15.33 4.59 -7.22
CA GLN A 28 -16.24 5.42 -8.02
C GLN A 28 -16.71 4.72 -9.29
N ASP A 29 -15.82 4.02 -9.98
CA ASP A 29 -16.16 3.27 -11.19
C ASP A 29 -17.10 2.11 -10.87
N SER A 30 -16.84 1.38 -9.78
CA SER A 30 -17.72 0.31 -9.31
C SER A 30 -19.09 0.81 -8.87
N ALA A 31 -19.14 1.97 -8.21
CA ALA A 31 -20.41 2.59 -7.80
C ALA A 31 -21.25 3.02 -9.01
N LYS A 32 -20.61 3.54 -10.08
CA LYS A 32 -21.29 3.89 -11.33
C LYS A 32 -21.79 2.68 -12.10
N ALA A 33 -21.05 1.57 -12.04
CA ALA A 33 -21.39 0.33 -12.74
C ALA A 33 -22.41 -0.54 -11.95
N ALA A 34 -22.68 -0.21 -10.70
CA ALA A 34 -23.61 -0.98 -9.88
C ALA A 34 -25.06 -0.79 -10.34
N ASP A 35 -25.85 -1.89 -10.29
CA ASP A 35 -27.30 -1.88 -10.60
C ASP A 35 -28.15 -1.16 -9.54
N VAL A 36 -27.50 -0.47 -8.60
CA VAL A 36 -28.12 0.26 -7.49
C VAL A 36 -27.62 1.70 -7.46
N LYS A 37 -28.47 2.64 -7.07
CA LYS A 37 -28.04 4.02 -6.90
C LYS A 37 -27.18 4.14 -5.64
N VAL A 38 -25.93 4.56 -5.81
CA VAL A 38 -24.97 4.73 -4.71
C VAL A 38 -24.61 6.21 -4.56
N GLN A 39 -24.78 6.74 -3.35
CA GLN A 39 -24.22 8.03 -2.93
C GLN A 39 -22.94 7.79 -2.15
N LEU A 40 -21.80 8.26 -2.67
CA LEU A 40 -20.52 8.25 -1.97
C LEU A 40 -20.36 9.56 -1.18
N ILE A 41 -20.01 9.44 0.10
CA ILE A 41 -19.58 10.55 0.97
C ILE A 41 -18.10 10.30 1.28
N GLU A 42 -17.24 11.11 0.68
CA GLU A 42 -15.80 10.85 0.64
C GLU A 42 -15.01 11.87 1.45
N THR A 43 -13.94 11.43 2.10
CA THR A 43 -12.92 12.29 2.71
C THR A 43 -11.54 11.67 2.63
N ASN A 44 -10.54 12.53 2.84
CA ASN A 44 -9.14 12.16 3.00
C ASN A 44 -8.68 12.59 4.39
N ALA A 45 -8.26 11.62 5.20
CA ALA A 45 -7.81 11.86 6.57
C ALA A 45 -6.42 12.52 6.64
N GLN A 46 -5.57 12.33 5.61
CA GLN A 46 -4.20 12.88 5.56
C GLN A 46 -3.34 12.48 6.78
N GLY A 47 -3.53 11.26 7.29
CA GLY A 47 -2.84 10.80 8.50
C GLY A 47 -3.31 11.44 9.82
N ASP A 48 -4.39 12.23 9.80
CA ASP A 48 -4.94 12.89 10.99
C ASP A 48 -6.08 12.08 11.60
N ILE A 49 -5.82 11.49 12.80
CA ILE A 49 -6.80 10.69 13.57
C ILE A 49 -8.02 11.52 13.95
N SER A 50 -7.85 12.81 14.28
CA SER A 50 -8.97 13.67 14.69
C SER A 50 -9.91 13.94 13.51
N LYS A 51 -9.33 14.16 12.33
CA LYS A 51 -10.09 14.32 11.08
C LYS A 51 -10.84 13.04 10.70
N GLU A 52 -10.18 11.88 10.77
CA GLU A 52 -10.81 10.57 10.58
C GLU A 52 -11.98 10.39 11.55
N SER A 53 -11.73 10.62 12.86
CA SER A 53 -12.73 10.46 13.91
C SER A 53 -13.96 11.33 13.68
N SER A 54 -13.75 12.61 13.42
CA SER A 54 -14.85 13.57 13.17
C SER A 54 -15.67 13.20 11.94
N PHE A 55 -15.01 12.65 10.93
CA PHE A 55 -15.71 12.24 9.73
C PHE A 55 -16.53 10.96 9.95
N ILE A 56 -15.97 9.96 10.65
CA ILE A 56 -16.73 8.75 11.03
C ILE A 56 -17.94 9.14 11.87
N ASP A 57 -17.81 10.05 12.84
CA ASP A 57 -18.94 10.53 13.65
C ASP A 57 -20.03 11.21 12.77
N THR A 58 -19.63 11.94 11.74
CA THR A 58 -20.54 12.51 10.77
C THR A 58 -21.28 11.43 9.97
N LEU A 59 -20.58 10.39 9.53
CA LEU A 59 -21.18 9.26 8.82
C LEU A 59 -22.16 8.49 9.72
N VAL A 60 -21.82 8.28 10.98
CA VAL A 60 -22.70 7.65 11.98
C VAL A 60 -23.98 8.49 12.17
N ALA A 61 -23.83 9.81 12.35
CA ALA A 61 -24.98 10.72 12.49
C ALA A 61 -25.90 10.73 11.25
N ARG A 62 -25.33 10.47 10.08
CA ARG A 62 -26.10 10.36 8.82
C ARG A 62 -26.69 8.96 8.59
N SER A 63 -26.43 8.00 9.47
CA SER A 63 -26.90 6.62 9.34
C SER A 63 -26.58 6.00 7.98
N VAL A 64 -25.33 6.14 7.52
CA VAL A 64 -24.89 5.56 6.24
C VAL A 64 -25.00 4.03 6.26
N ASP A 65 -25.16 3.40 5.10
CA ASP A 65 -25.33 1.94 4.98
C ASP A 65 -24.02 1.17 5.26
N ALA A 66 -22.85 1.77 5.02
CA ALA A 66 -21.54 1.21 5.32
C ALA A 66 -20.45 2.29 5.30
N ILE A 67 -19.28 1.94 5.88
CA ILE A 67 -18.06 2.76 5.83
C ILE A 67 -16.93 1.94 5.23
N ILE A 68 -16.28 2.46 4.19
CA ILE A 68 -15.02 1.98 3.63
C ILE A 68 -13.89 2.78 4.28
N LEU A 69 -12.89 2.12 4.87
CA LEU A 69 -11.88 2.76 5.70
C LEU A 69 -10.48 2.22 5.41
N SER A 70 -9.53 3.11 5.14
CA SER A 70 -8.10 2.86 5.44
C SER A 70 -7.77 3.61 6.72
N ALA A 71 -7.53 2.88 7.82
CA ALA A 71 -7.38 3.47 9.14
C ALA A 71 -6.07 4.24 9.28
N VAL A 72 -6.11 5.42 9.89
CA VAL A 72 -4.92 6.25 10.16
C VAL A 72 -3.98 5.58 11.15
N SER A 73 -4.52 4.82 12.11
CA SER A 73 -3.75 4.19 13.17
C SER A 73 -4.43 2.92 13.67
N GLU A 74 -3.66 1.85 13.84
CA GLU A 74 -4.18 0.59 14.39
C GLU A 74 -4.86 0.75 15.75
N ASN A 75 -4.28 1.56 16.63
CA ASN A 75 -4.79 1.77 17.97
C ASN A 75 -5.68 3.01 18.06
N GLY A 76 -5.26 4.12 17.46
CA GLY A 76 -5.96 5.41 17.54
C GLY A 76 -7.34 5.38 16.91
N SER A 77 -7.50 4.68 15.78
CA SER A 77 -8.78 4.56 15.06
C SER A 77 -9.77 3.59 15.72
N SER A 78 -9.31 2.69 16.61
CA SER A 78 -10.13 1.63 17.19
C SER A 78 -11.38 2.12 17.91
N ARG A 79 -11.27 3.24 18.65
CA ARG A 79 -12.40 3.80 19.41
C ARG A 79 -13.52 4.28 18.49
N THR A 80 -13.17 4.92 17.41
CA THR A 80 -14.13 5.51 16.46
C THR A 80 -14.78 4.43 15.59
N VAL A 81 -13.98 3.46 15.14
CA VAL A 81 -14.48 2.27 14.43
C VAL A 81 -15.49 1.51 15.30
N ARG A 82 -15.18 1.31 16.58
CA ARG A 82 -16.10 0.68 17.51
C ARG A 82 -17.44 1.43 17.58
N ARG A 83 -17.43 2.77 17.67
CA ARG A 83 -18.68 3.57 17.70
C ARG A 83 -19.53 3.34 16.44
N ALA A 84 -18.93 3.29 15.25
CA ALA A 84 -19.65 2.97 14.03
C ALA A 84 -20.26 1.56 14.07
N SER A 85 -19.48 0.57 14.52
CA SER A 85 -19.95 -0.80 14.68
C SER A 85 -21.08 -0.93 15.71
N ASP A 86 -20.95 -0.28 16.88
CA ASP A 86 -21.98 -0.25 17.93
C ASP A 86 -23.28 0.44 17.47
N ALA A 87 -23.18 1.38 16.51
CA ALA A 87 -24.32 2.01 15.83
C ALA A 87 -24.95 1.12 14.74
N GLY A 88 -24.43 -0.08 14.52
CA GLY A 88 -24.93 -1.02 13.52
C GLY A 88 -24.47 -0.71 12.09
N ILE A 89 -23.50 0.20 11.91
CA ILE A 89 -22.93 0.53 10.59
C ILE A 89 -21.72 -0.34 10.35
N PRO A 90 -21.75 -1.22 9.33
CA PRO A 90 -20.63 -2.08 9.00
C PRO A 90 -19.46 -1.27 8.47
N VAL A 91 -18.25 -1.60 8.97
CA VAL A 91 -16.99 -1.02 8.51
C VAL A 91 -16.23 -2.06 7.72
N VAL A 92 -15.83 -1.72 6.50
CA VAL A 92 -14.98 -2.53 5.62
C VAL A 92 -13.64 -1.83 5.48
N CYS A 93 -12.60 -2.44 6.03
CA CYS A 93 -11.24 -1.90 5.92
C CYS A 93 -10.56 -2.32 4.61
N TYR A 94 -9.60 -1.51 4.18
CA TYR A 94 -8.65 -1.88 3.13
C TYR A 94 -7.26 -1.32 3.46
N ASN A 95 -6.21 -1.99 2.97
CA ASN A 95 -4.80 -1.66 3.16
C ASN A 95 -4.39 -1.59 4.65
N THR A 96 -4.75 -0.54 5.37
CA THR A 96 -4.54 -0.40 6.82
C THR A 96 -5.86 -0.53 7.57
N CYS A 97 -5.83 -1.14 8.75
CA CYS A 97 -6.99 -1.31 9.60
C CYS A 97 -6.62 -1.11 11.07
N ILE A 98 -7.55 -1.37 11.98
CA ILE A 98 -7.31 -1.40 13.43
C ILE A 98 -6.61 -2.69 13.83
N SER A 99 -6.22 -2.81 15.10
CA SER A 99 -5.53 -3.99 15.62
C SER A 99 -6.26 -5.31 15.29
N PRO A 100 -5.56 -6.45 15.18
CA PRO A 100 -6.19 -7.74 14.84
C PRO A 100 -7.38 -8.09 15.73
N SER A 101 -7.27 -7.88 17.05
CA SER A 101 -8.39 -8.10 17.98
C SER A 101 -9.57 -7.15 17.75
N GLY A 102 -9.31 -5.96 17.24
CA GLY A 102 -10.35 -5.01 16.83
C GLY A 102 -11.02 -5.43 15.51
N VAL A 103 -10.24 -5.92 14.56
CA VAL A 103 -10.76 -6.49 13.29
C VAL A 103 -11.76 -7.59 13.59
N ASP A 104 -11.41 -8.55 14.45
CA ASP A 104 -12.30 -9.65 14.81
C ASP A 104 -13.64 -9.17 15.39
N LYS A 105 -13.64 -8.08 16.14
CA LYS A 105 -14.82 -7.63 16.88
C LYS A 105 -15.67 -6.63 16.12
N TYR A 106 -15.06 -5.69 15.40
CA TYR A 106 -15.73 -4.48 14.92
C TYR A 106 -15.73 -4.31 13.41
N ILE A 107 -14.94 -5.09 12.67
CA ILE A 107 -14.83 -4.99 11.22
C ILE A 107 -15.66 -6.07 10.54
N ALA A 108 -16.38 -5.69 9.48
CA ALA A 108 -17.17 -6.63 8.69
C ALA A 108 -16.31 -7.38 7.65
N ALA A 109 -15.33 -6.71 7.04
CA ALA A 109 -14.35 -7.31 6.15
C ALA A 109 -13.08 -6.43 6.10
N TYR A 110 -11.92 -7.05 5.90
CA TYR A 110 -10.64 -6.36 5.74
C TYR A 110 -9.91 -6.89 4.50
N LEU A 111 -9.71 -6.02 3.51
CA LEU A 111 -9.01 -6.35 2.27
C LEU A 111 -7.57 -5.85 2.35
N VAL A 112 -6.63 -6.76 2.17
CA VAL A 112 -5.19 -6.44 2.24
C VAL A 112 -4.42 -7.34 1.28
N GLY A 113 -3.38 -6.82 0.63
CA GLY A 113 -2.42 -7.68 -0.05
C GLY A 113 -1.64 -8.48 0.99
N ASP A 114 -1.39 -9.78 0.75
CA ASP A 114 -0.57 -10.57 1.67
C ASP A 114 0.79 -9.88 1.87
N PRO A 115 1.05 -9.29 3.06
CA PRO A 115 2.25 -8.50 3.26
C PRO A 115 3.52 -9.36 3.27
N LEU A 116 3.43 -10.60 3.72
CA LEU A 116 4.57 -11.52 3.71
C LEU A 116 4.90 -11.93 2.27
N GLU A 117 3.90 -12.25 1.46
CA GLU A 117 4.06 -12.57 0.03
C GLU A 117 4.58 -11.37 -0.76
N PHE A 118 4.11 -10.16 -0.44
CA PHE A 118 4.61 -8.91 -1.00
C PHE A 118 6.14 -8.81 -0.82
N GLY A 119 6.59 -8.97 0.41
CA GLY A 119 8.02 -8.97 0.72
C GLY A 119 8.76 -10.10 0.05
N LYS A 120 8.23 -11.34 0.06
CA LYS A 120 8.87 -12.50 -0.58
C LYS A 120 9.08 -12.30 -2.07
N LYS A 121 8.12 -11.73 -2.78
CA LYS A 121 8.27 -11.41 -4.22
C LYS A 121 9.44 -10.47 -4.47
N LEU A 122 9.54 -9.38 -3.71
CA LEU A 122 10.68 -8.45 -3.81
C LEU A 122 12.00 -9.11 -3.40
N GLY A 123 12.02 -9.87 -2.30
CA GLY A 123 13.21 -10.56 -1.82
C GLY A 123 13.76 -11.58 -2.82
N ASN A 124 12.87 -12.32 -3.50
CA ASN A 124 13.26 -13.23 -4.57
C ASN A 124 13.84 -12.48 -5.78
N SER A 125 13.22 -11.35 -6.17
CA SER A 125 13.74 -10.52 -7.25
C SER A 125 15.10 -9.89 -6.91
N ALA A 126 15.30 -9.48 -5.66
CA ALA A 126 16.60 -9.02 -5.17
C ALA A 126 17.65 -10.13 -5.20
N ALA A 127 17.27 -11.35 -4.79
CA ALA A 127 18.17 -12.51 -4.87
C ALA A 127 18.59 -12.80 -6.30
N ASP A 128 17.65 -12.79 -7.26
CA ASP A 128 17.96 -12.96 -8.68
C ASP A 128 18.99 -11.93 -9.16
N TYR A 129 18.78 -10.66 -8.80
CA TYR A 129 19.69 -9.58 -9.14
C TYR A 129 21.10 -9.80 -8.55
N PHE A 130 21.20 -10.07 -7.25
CA PHE A 130 22.51 -10.22 -6.59
C PHE A 130 23.26 -11.45 -7.08
N ILE A 131 22.58 -12.57 -7.30
CA ILE A 131 23.18 -13.79 -7.85
C ILE A 131 23.71 -13.53 -9.28
N ALA A 132 22.90 -12.89 -10.14
CA ALA A 132 23.31 -12.58 -11.51
C ALA A 132 24.51 -11.62 -11.59
N ASN A 133 24.73 -10.79 -10.56
CA ASN A 133 25.84 -9.84 -10.48
C ASN A 133 26.99 -10.34 -9.57
N ASN A 134 26.98 -11.61 -9.11
CA ASN A 134 27.98 -12.21 -8.23
C ASN A 134 28.17 -11.45 -6.88
N ILE A 135 27.12 -10.83 -6.37
CA ILE A 135 27.12 -10.15 -5.07
C ILE A 135 26.64 -11.14 -4.01
N THR A 136 27.55 -11.69 -3.23
CA THR A 136 27.26 -12.78 -2.28
C THR A 136 26.93 -12.32 -0.87
N ALA A 137 27.26 -11.08 -0.52
CA ALA A 137 27.05 -10.50 0.81
C ALA A 137 26.55 -9.05 0.72
N PRO A 138 25.38 -8.80 0.06
CA PRO A 138 24.88 -7.46 -0.13
C PRO A 138 24.52 -6.77 1.18
N LYS A 139 24.90 -5.50 1.30
CA LYS A 139 24.49 -4.58 2.38
C LYS A 139 23.32 -3.75 1.94
N ILE A 140 22.21 -3.85 2.67
CA ILE A 140 20.93 -3.25 2.29
C ILE A 140 20.47 -2.32 3.41
N ALA A 141 20.11 -1.09 3.03
CA ALA A 141 19.41 -0.17 3.91
C ALA A 141 17.90 -0.22 3.62
N VAL A 142 17.08 0.02 4.63
CA VAL A 142 15.63 0.08 4.51
C VAL A 142 15.15 1.49 4.82
N ILE A 143 14.33 2.06 3.93
CA ILE A 143 13.52 3.24 4.20
C ILE A 143 12.08 2.74 4.39
N ASN A 144 11.65 2.70 5.64
CA ASN A 144 10.50 1.91 6.08
C ASN A 144 9.22 2.71 6.30
N CYS A 145 8.10 1.98 6.42
CA CYS A 145 6.78 2.43 6.86
C CYS A 145 6.29 1.65 8.09
N GLU A 146 7.19 1.17 8.94
CA GLU A 146 6.93 0.20 10.02
C GLU A 146 6.15 0.76 11.22
N ALA A 147 5.60 1.96 11.11
CA ALA A 147 4.50 2.40 11.97
C ALA A 147 3.23 1.53 11.78
N PHE A 148 3.18 0.74 10.69
CA PHE A 148 2.11 -0.21 10.39
C PHE A 148 2.66 -1.64 10.33
N GLU A 149 1.94 -2.58 10.94
CA GLU A 149 2.29 -4.00 10.96
C GLU A 149 2.46 -4.61 9.56
N VAL A 150 1.66 -4.17 8.60
CA VAL A 150 1.79 -4.61 7.20
C VAL A 150 3.19 -4.36 6.62
N CYS A 151 3.84 -3.27 7.00
CA CYS A 151 5.19 -2.94 6.55
C CYS A 151 6.24 -3.83 7.24
N VAL A 152 6.09 -4.09 8.54
CA VAL A 152 6.94 -5.04 9.29
C VAL A 152 6.90 -6.42 8.63
N GLN A 153 5.71 -6.89 8.24
CA GLN A 153 5.56 -8.19 7.57
C GLN A 153 6.13 -8.19 6.15
N ARG A 154 6.02 -7.07 5.40
CA ARG A 154 6.66 -6.91 4.08
C ARG A 154 8.18 -7.06 4.19
N ARG A 155 8.81 -6.35 5.13
CA ARG A 155 10.25 -6.48 5.38
C ARG A 155 10.64 -7.90 5.77
N LYS A 156 9.91 -8.51 6.69
CA LYS A 156 10.15 -9.90 7.09
C LYS A 156 10.13 -10.85 5.88
N GLY A 157 9.13 -10.75 5.02
CA GLY A 157 9.06 -11.55 3.80
C GLY A 157 10.24 -11.31 2.86
N PHE A 158 10.67 -10.06 2.69
CA PHE A 158 11.84 -9.70 1.90
C PHE A 158 13.12 -10.34 2.45
N GLU A 159 13.37 -10.19 3.74
CA GLU A 159 14.55 -10.75 4.39
C GLU A 159 14.57 -12.28 4.32
N GLU A 160 13.45 -12.94 4.62
CA GLU A 160 13.33 -14.41 4.57
C GLU A 160 13.65 -14.94 3.17
N ALA A 161 13.03 -14.38 2.14
CA ALA A 161 13.23 -14.83 0.77
C ALA A 161 14.65 -14.55 0.26
N LEU A 162 15.18 -13.35 0.50
CA LEU A 162 16.53 -13.00 0.07
C LEU A 162 17.57 -13.83 0.80
N LYS A 163 17.50 -13.94 2.14
CA LYS A 163 18.46 -14.66 2.96
C LYS A 163 18.50 -16.15 2.64
N SER A 164 17.39 -16.76 2.26
CA SER A 164 17.34 -18.17 1.87
C SER A 164 18.19 -18.48 0.64
N ARG A 165 18.42 -17.50 -0.24
CA ARG A 165 19.13 -17.64 -1.51
C ARG A 165 20.50 -16.94 -1.53
N VAL A 166 20.65 -15.88 -0.73
CA VAL A 166 21.88 -15.09 -0.55
C VAL A 166 22.16 -14.96 0.95
N PRO A 167 22.67 -16.03 1.60
CA PRO A 167 22.82 -16.08 3.07
C PRO A 167 23.72 -15.00 3.66
N GLY A 168 24.64 -14.45 2.88
CA GLY A 168 25.55 -13.39 3.30
C GLY A 168 24.92 -12.00 3.37
N MET A 169 23.65 -11.83 2.97
CA MET A 169 22.96 -10.53 3.01
C MET A 169 22.88 -9.96 4.43
N ALA A 170 22.91 -8.64 4.54
CA ALA A 170 22.73 -7.93 5.80
C ALA A 170 21.84 -6.68 5.62
N ILE A 171 20.85 -6.51 6.50
CA ILE A 171 20.21 -5.21 6.69
C ILE A 171 21.11 -4.40 7.61
N VAL A 172 21.69 -3.31 7.07
CA VAL A 172 22.67 -2.47 7.78
C VAL A 172 22.09 -1.20 8.35
N ALA A 173 20.89 -0.81 7.89
CA ALA A 173 20.11 0.31 8.45
C ALA A 173 18.63 0.09 8.19
N ASN A 174 17.80 0.63 9.09
CA ASN A 174 16.35 0.65 8.95
C ASN A 174 15.83 1.97 9.53
N GLN A 175 15.29 2.86 8.67
CA GLN A 175 14.83 4.20 9.08
C GLN A 175 13.46 4.50 8.48
N GLU A 176 12.56 5.07 9.29
CA GLU A 176 11.21 5.45 8.87
C GLU A 176 11.24 6.67 7.94
N GLY A 177 10.62 6.53 6.75
CA GLY A 177 10.58 7.59 5.74
C GLY A 177 9.59 7.31 4.63
N THR A 178 8.32 7.58 4.86
CA THR A 178 7.24 7.33 3.90
C THR A 178 6.99 8.47 2.92
N VAL A 179 7.32 9.70 3.32
CA VAL A 179 7.13 10.92 2.52
C VAL A 179 8.36 11.18 1.67
N LEU A 180 8.17 11.56 0.41
CA LEU A 180 9.21 11.71 -0.60
C LEU A 180 10.43 12.51 -0.12
N ASP A 181 10.22 13.75 0.36
CA ASP A 181 11.34 14.64 0.77
C ASP A 181 12.11 14.07 1.96
N LYS A 182 11.42 13.49 2.93
CA LYS A 182 12.03 12.79 4.07
C LYS A 182 12.84 11.58 3.59
N ALA A 183 12.29 10.80 2.68
CA ALA A 183 12.95 9.62 2.11
C ALA A 183 14.21 9.99 1.31
N ILE A 184 14.21 11.08 0.53
CA ILE A 184 15.39 11.60 -0.15
C ILE A 184 16.48 11.92 0.87
N SER A 185 16.16 12.73 1.89
CA SER A 185 17.13 13.15 2.92
C SER A 185 17.71 11.95 3.69
N ILE A 186 16.88 10.96 4.01
CA ILE A 186 17.32 9.71 4.67
C ILE A 186 18.23 8.93 3.74
N GLY A 187 17.83 8.71 2.49
CA GLY A 187 18.59 7.96 1.50
C GLY A 187 19.98 8.58 1.29
N GLU A 188 20.08 9.90 1.15
CA GLU A 188 21.36 10.61 1.01
C GLU A 188 22.26 10.42 2.22
N LYS A 189 21.72 10.54 3.45
CA LYS A 189 22.48 10.29 4.69
C LYS A 189 22.97 8.84 4.78
N LEU A 190 22.14 7.86 4.44
CA LEU A 190 22.50 6.46 4.43
C LEU A 190 23.64 6.19 3.44
N ILE A 191 23.55 6.72 2.23
CA ILE A 191 24.58 6.57 1.18
C ILE A 191 25.92 7.19 1.60
N VAL A 192 25.90 8.35 2.25
CA VAL A 192 27.11 9.01 2.73
C VAL A 192 27.73 8.27 3.92
N SER A 193 26.91 7.80 4.85
CA SER A 193 27.40 7.11 6.06
C SER A 193 27.83 5.65 5.81
N MET A 194 27.38 5.03 4.72
CA MET A 194 27.67 3.64 4.34
C MET A 194 28.16 3.57 2.90
N PRO A 195 29.45 3.87 2.65
CA PRO A 195 30.01 3.93 1.29
C PRO A 195 30.04 2.59 0.56
N ASP A 196 29.86 1.49 1.27
CA ASP A 196 29.79 0.10 0.79
C ASP A 196 28.35 -0.46 0.73
N LEU A 197 27.34 0.43 0.72
CA LEU A 197 25.95 0.05 0.54
C LEU A 197 25.70 -0.44 -0.89
N ASP A 198 25.04 -1.60 -1.02
CA ASP A 198 24.72 -2.21 -2.33
C ASP A 198 23.29 -1.89 -2.78
N ALA A 199 22.36 -1.81 -1.83
CA ALA A 199 20.96 -1.57 -2.18
C ALA A 199 20.18 -0.81 -1.11
N ILE A 200 19.05 -0.23 -1.55
CA ILE A 200 18.03 0.34 -0.66
C ILE A 200 16.69 -0.34 -0.94
N LEU A 201 16.03 -0.82 0.11
CA LEU A 201 14.63 -1.24 0.08
C LEU A 201 13.73 -0.06 0.45
N GLY A 202 12.82 0.32 -0.42
CA GLY A 202 11.79 1.31 -0.14
C GLY A 202 10.43 0.63 0.09
N GLU A 203 9.86 0.76 1.29
CA GLU A 203 8.63 0.06 1.68
C GLU A 203 7.33 0.79 1.33
N SER A 204 7.43 1.95 0.70
CA SER A 204 6.30 2.74 0.17
C SER A 204 6.69 3.44 -1.12
N GLY A 205 5.72 3.96 -1.86
CA GLY A 205 5.99 4.71 -3.09
C GLY A 205 6.89 5.93 -2.87
N GLY A 206 6.66 6.69 -1.80
CA GLY A 206 7.52 7.82 -1.42
C GLY A 206 8.93 7.38 -1.03
N ALA A 207 9.07 6.27 -0.30
CA ALA A 207 10.36 5.68 0.05
C ALA A 207 11.11 5.16 -1.18
N THR A 208 10.39 4.49 -2.10
CA THR A 208 10.95 3.97 -3.37
C THR A 208 11.51 5.10 -4.22
N LEU A 209 10.70 6.10 -4.52
CA LEU A 209 11.11 7.22 -5.36
C LEU A 209 12.19 8.08 -4.67
N GLY A 210 12.08 8.25 -3.34
CA GLY A 210 13.08 8.95 -2.54
C GLY A 210 14.43 8.27 -2.56
N ALA A 211 14.47 6.94 -2.44
CA ALA A 211 15.69 6.14 -2.56
C ALA A 211 16.33 6.29 -3.95
N VAL A 212 15.52 6.21 -5.02
CA VAL A 212 16.01 6.40 -6.40
C VAL A 212 16.62 7.79 -6.59
N LYS A 213 15.93 8.84 -6.13
CA LYS A 213 16.44 10.23 -6.21
C LYS A 213 17.72 10.42 -5.40
N ALA A 214 17.79 9.84 -4.20
CA ALA A 214 19.00 9.88 -3.37
C ALA A 214 20.21 9.22 -4.05
N VAL A 215 20.04 8.06 -4.67
CA VAL A 215 21.09 7.37 -5.44
C VAL A 215 21.59 8.26 -6.59
N ARG A 216 20.69 8.92 -7.31
CA ARG A 216 21.04 9.86 -8.39
C ARG A 216 21.77 11.09 -7.86
N ASN A 217 21.23 11.73 -6.82
CA ASN A 217 21.81 12.94 -6.22
C ASN A 217 23.23 12.71 -5.68
N GLN A 218 23.49 11.51 -5.15
CA GLN A 218 24.80 11.10 -4.62
C GLN A 218 25.73 10.51 -5.70
N ASN A 219 25.34 10.55 -6.99
CA ASN A 219 26.12 10.01 -8.11
C ASN A 219 26.51 8.53 -7.92
N LYS A 220 25.57 7.72 -7.39
CA LYS A 220 25.78 6.27 -7.13
C LYS A 220 25.07 5.36 -8.14
N VAL A 221 24.59 5.90 -9.26
CA VAL A 221 24.02 5.12 -10.37
C VAL A 221 25.04 4.06 -10.82
N GLY A 222 24.60 2.81 -10.96
CA GLY A 222 25.45 1.68 -11.30
C GLY A 222 26.22 1.07 -10.11
N LYS A 223 26.12 1.66 -8.89
CA LYS A 223 26.70 1.13 -7.66
C LYS A 223 25.67 0.69 -6.64
N ILE A 224 24.63 1.49 -6.46
CA ILE A 224 23.54 1.21 -5.53
C ILE A 224 22.27 1.01 -6.33
N VAL A 225 21.54 -0.06 -6.03
CA VAL A 225 20.24 -0.34 -6.64
C VAL A 225 19.09 -0.19 -5.64
N VAL A 226 17.86 -0.07 -6.15
CA VAL A 226 16.66 0.06 -5.34
C VAL A 226 15.69 -1.07 -5.66
N PHE A 227 15.11 -1.64 -4.62
CA PHE A 227 13.94 -2.50 -4.66
C PHE A 227 12.82 -1.75 -3.96
N GLY A 228 11.63 -1.70 -4.55
CA GLY A 228 10.64 -0.76 -4.08
C GLY A 228 9.22 -1.29 -4.02
N SER A 229 8.35 -0.42 -3.53
CA SER A 229 6.93 -0.65 -3.34
C SER A 229 6.12 0.42 -4.06
N ASP A 230 4.92 0.04 -4.45
CA ASP A 230 3.87 0.89 -5.02
C ASP A 230 4.23 1.49 -6.38
N MET A 231 3.41 1.23 -7.38
CA MET A 231 3.60 1.78 -8.71
C MET A 231 3.00 3.19 -8.83
N THR A 232 3.73 4.04 -9.51
CA THR A 232 3.29 5.37 -9.97
C THR A 232 3.88 5.61 -11.36
N THR A 233 3.43 6.65 -12.05
CA THR A 233 4.03 7.02 -13.35
C THR A 233 5.55 7.21 -13.25
N GLU A 234 6.04 7.93 -12.22
CA GLU A 234 7.48 8.16 -12.05
C GLU A 234 8.23 6.87 -11.74
N ILE A 235 7.67 6.00 -10.89
CA ILE A 235 8.28 4.72 -10.54
C ILE A 235 8.30 3.79 -11.77
N ALA A 236 7.24 3.78 -12.57
CA ALA A 236 7.20 3.01 -13.82
C ALA A 236 8.25 3.51 -14.84
N GLN A 237 8.47 4.83 -14.93
CA GLN A 237 9.55 5.41 -15.75
C GLN A 237 10.92 4.98 -15.25
N GLU A 238 11.16 4.99 -13.94
CA GLU A 238 12.43 4.55 -13.35
C GLU A 238 12.67 3.04 -13.56
N LEU A 239 11.63 2.23 -13.47
CA LEU A 239 11.71 0.80 -13.76
C LEU A 239 11.99 0.55 -15.25
N ALA A 240 11.33 1.31 -16.14
CA ALA A 240 11.57 1.25 -17.60
C ALA A 240 13.00 1.66 -17.97
N ASN A 241 13.60 2.63 -17.25
CA ASN A 241 15.00 3.01 -17.39
C ASN A 241 15.99 1.96 -16.88
N ASN A 242 15.59 1.17 -15.89
CA ASN A 242 16.35 0.10 -15.25
C ASN A 242 17.78 0.46 -14.83
N GLN A 243 18.05 1.71 -14.51
CA GLN A 243 19.39 2.14 -14.06
C GLN A 243 19.56 1.92 -12.56
N VAL A 244 18.60 2.38 -11.75
CA VAL A 244 18.63 2.33 -10.29
C VAL A 244 17.58 1.37 -9.75
N LEU A 245 16.31 1.51 -10.14
CA LEU A 245 15.20 0.68 -9.70
C LEU A 245 15.19 -0.66 -10.43
N LYS A 246 15.17 -1.77 -9.70
CA LYS A 246 15.28 -3.12 -10.24
C LYS A 246 14.00 -3.92 -10.14
N ALA A 247 13.22 -3.71 -9.11
CA ALA A 247 11.91 -4.33 -8.95
C ALA A 247 10.99 -3.50 -8.07
N VAL A 248 9.69 -3.66 -8.32
CA VAL A 248 8.60 -3.06 -7.54
C VAL A 248 7.55 -4.12 -7.27
N ALA A 249 7.17 -4.31 -6.02
CA ALA A 249 5.94 -5.01 -5.68
C ALA A 249 4.82 -3.98 -5.49
N ASP A 250 3.61 -4.33 -5.93
CA ASP A 250 2.47 -3.41 -5.95
C ASP A 250 1.16 -4.11 -5.63
N ILE A 251 0.24 -3.35 -5.07
CA ILE A 251 -1.17 -3.71 -4.97
C ILE A 251 -1.92 -2.64 -5.73
N SER A 252 -2.47 -2.97 -6.89
CA SER A 252 -3.21 -1.99 -7.69
C SER A 252 -4.32 -1.31 -6.89
N GLY A 253 -4.24 0.01 -6.80
CA GLY A 253 -5.26 0.81 -6.11
C GLY A 253 -6.64 0.65 -6.74
N LYS A 254 -6.74 0.67 -8.08
CA LYS A 254 -8.02 0.46 -8.79
C LYS A 254 -8.62 -0.91 -8.51
N LYS A 255 -7.81 -1.98 -8.55
CA LYS A 255 -8.29 -3.34 -8.23
C LYS A 255 -8.75 -3.42 -6.77
N MET A 256 -8.01 -2.79 -5.84
CA MET A 256 -8.42 -2.70 -4.44
C MET A 256 -9.73 -1.94 -4.29
N GLY A 257 -9.89 -0.79 -4.95
CA GLY A 257 -11.12 0.01 -4.94
C GLY A 257 -12.33 -0.79 -5.42
N ASN A 258 -12.18 -1.51 -6.53
CA ASN A 258 -13.22 -2.38 -7.04
C ASN A 258 -13.57 -3.51 -6.05
N ALA A 259 -12.56 -4.15 -5.49
CA ALA A 259 -12.76 -5.27 -4.56
C ALA A 259 -13.41 -4.83 -3.25
N VAL A 260 -12.96 -3.72 -2.65
CA VAL A 260 -13.52 -3.22 -1.38
C VAL A 260 -14.95 -2.74 -1.58
N PHE A 261 -15.28 -2.12 -2.71
CA PHE A 261 -16.65 -1.72 -3.01
C PHE A 261 -17.57 -2.95 -3.18
N ALA A 262 -17.16 -3.93 -3.97
CA ALA A 262 -17.92 -5.17 -4.14
C ALA A 262 -18.16 -5.89 -2.80
N GLN A 263 -17.14 -5.94 -1.95
CA GLN A 263 -17.26 -6.54 -0.62
C GLN A 263 -18.18 -5.73 0.30
N THR A 264 -18.17 -4.39 0.18
CA THR A 264 -19.08 -3.51 0.92
C THR A 264 -20.53 -3.77 0.53
N LEU A 265 -20.84 -3.90 -0.75
CA LEU A 265 -22.18 -4.28 -1.20
C LEU A 265 -22.59 -5.65 -0.67
N SER A 266 -21.70 -6.60 -0.65
CA SER A 266 -21.93 -7.95 -0.09
C SER A 266 -22.34 -7.88 1.39
N VAL A 267 -21.63 -7.06 2.17
CA VAL A 267 -21.91 -6.85 3.59
C VAL A 267 -23.26 -6.16 3.80
N ILE A 268 -23.57 -5.11 3.04
CA ILE A 268 -24.87 -4.42 3.09
C ILE A 268 -26.01 -5.39 2.76
N ASN A 269 -25.82 -6.28 1.78
CA ASN A 269 -26.79 -7.27 1.37
C ASN A 269 -26.84 -8.50 2.29
N LYS A 270 -26.16 -8.46 3.46
CA LYS A 270 -26.11 -9.53 4.46
C LYS A 270 -25.53 -10.86 3.95
N THR A 271 -24.60 -10.74 3.02
CA THR A 271 -23.79 -11.86 2.49
C THR A 271 -22.30 -11.64 2.80
N PRO A 272 -21.90 -11.51 4.09
CA PRO A 272 -20.52 -11.21 4.45
C PRO A 272 -19.59 -12.34 4.01
N PRO A 273 -18.29 -12.06 3.84
CA PRO A 273 -17.32 -13.07 3.47
C PRO A 273 -17.21 -14.14 4.58
N LYS A 274 -16.79 -15.35 4.19
CA LYS A 274 -16.53 -16.43 5.14
C LYS A 274 -15.37 -16.09 6.08
N GLU A 275 -14.34 -15.48 5.54
CA GLU A 275 -13.16 -14.99 6.27
C GLU A 275 -13.15 -13.46 6.27
N LYS A 276 -12.94 -12.86 7.43
CA LYS A 276 -12.94 -11.40 7.55
C LYS A 276 -11.76 -10.74 6.82
N VAL A 277 -10.59 -11.39 6.85
CA VAL A 277 -9.40 -10.91 6.14
C VAL A 277 -9.37 -11.54 4.76
N ILE A 278 -9.43 -10.70 3.74
CA ILE A 278 -9.46 -11.10 2.33
C ILE A 278 -8.15 -10.63 1.69
N GLN A 279 -7.38 -11.59 1.20
CA GLN A 279 -6.15 -11.28 0.49
C GLN A 279 -6.44 -10.87 -0.95
N VAL A 280 -5.85 -9.75 -1.39
CA VAL A 280 -5.86 -9.31 -2.78
C VAL A 280 -4.50 -9.61 -3.43
N PRO A 281 -4.46 -9.82 -4.75
CA PRO A 281 -3.22 -10.13 -5.45
C PRO A 281 -2.16 -9.05 -5.27
N VAL A 282 -0.92 -9.49 -5.11
CA VAL A 282 0.28 -8.65 -5.16
C VAL A 282 0.94 -8.86 -6.50
N ASP A 283 1.12 -7.79 -7.25
CA ASP A 283 1.82 -7.79 -8.53
C ASP A 283 3.33 -7.56 -8.31
N LEU A 284 4.18 -8.13 -9.16
CA LEU A 284 5.63 -7.89 -9.18
C LEU A 284 6.02 -7.39 -10.57
N TYR A 285 6.71 -6.27 -10.61
CA TYR A 285 7.27 -5.64 -11.80
C TYR A 285 8.80 -5.64 -11.64
N ASN A 286 9.53 -6.40 -12.46
CA ASN A 286 10.97 -6.54 -12.34
C ASN A 286 11.72 -6.57 -13.69
N LYS A 287 11.02 -6.16 -14.75
CA LYS A 287 11.57 -6.05 -16.09
C LYS A 287 11.36 -4.64 -16.64
N THR A 288 12.24 -4.21 -17.51
CA THR A 288 12.10 -2.95 -18.26
C THR A 288 10.76 -2.86 -18.98
N GLU A 289 10.32 -3.97 -19.57
CA GLU A 289 9.05 -4.03 -20.30
C GLU A 289 7.84 -3.88 -19.36
N ASP A 290 7.94 -4.31 -18.11
CA ASP A 290 6.84 -4.13 -17.14
C ASP A 290 6.57 -2.64 -16.89
N GLY A 291 7.64 -1.84 -16.72
CA GLY A 291 7.51 -0.38 -16.57
C GLY A 291 6.89 0.29 -17.80
N LYS A 292 7.34 -0.09 -19.00
CA LYS A 292 6.78 0.42 -20.27
C LYS A 292 5.32 0.04 -20.44
N GLN A 293 4.98 -1.22 -20.16
CA GLN A 293 3.60 -1.71 -20.26
C GLN A 293 2.68 -1.02 -19.26
N TRP A 294 3.18 -0.81 -18.01
CA TRP A 294 2.43 -0.09 -17.00
C TRP A 294 2.06 1.33 -17.45
N LEU A 295 3.02 2.07 -18.03
CA LEU A 295 2.78 3.43 -18.57
C LEU A 295 1.71 3.45 -19.67
N ILE A 296 1.61 2.40 -20.47
CA ILE A 296 0.59 2.27 -21.52
C ILE A 296 -0.78 1.98 -20.89
N THR A 297 -0.83 1.02 -19.97
CA THR A 297 -2.11 0.55 -19.38
C THR A 297 -2.67 1.48 -18.33
N HIS A 298 -1.85 2.36 -17.75
CA HIS A 298 -2.21 3.34 -16.72
C HIS A 298 -1.94 4.77 -17.23
N ALA A 299 -2.44 5.09 -18.43
CA ALA A 299 -2.24 6.40 -19.07
C ALA A 299 -2.81 7.57 -18.24
N ASP A 300 -3.74 7.29 -17.33
CA ASP A 300 -4.27 8.25 -16.33
C ASP A 300 -3.37 8.41 -15.10
N GLY A 301 -2.27 7.66 -15.03
CA GLY A 301 -1.30 7.69 -13.94
C GLY A 301 -1.75 7.04 -12.62
N LEU A 302 -2.91 6.38 -12.61
CA LEU A 302 -3.48 5.76 -11.41
C LEU A 302 -3.17 4.27 -11.34
N PRO A 303 -2.58 3.77 -10.24
CA PRO A 303 -2.25 2.36 -10.03
C PRO A 303 -3.46 1.48 -9.76
#